data_9fec310c6a28bc2db053afb4b3da7d2e
#
_entry.id   9fec310c6a28bc2db053afb4b3da7d2e
#
_cell.length_a   1.000
_cell.length_b   1.000
_cell.length_c   1.000
_cell.angle_alpha   90.00
_cell.angle_beta   90.00
_cell.angle_gamma   90.00
#
_symmetry.space_group_name_H-M   'P 1'
#
loop_
_entity.id
_entity.type
_entity.pdbx_description
1 polymer ?
#
loop_
_entity_poly.entity_id
_entity_poly.type
_entity_poly.pdbx_seq_one_letter_code
_entity_poly.pdbx_strand_id
1 'polypeptide(L)'
;MDKGPAKRLVVYVSENQRWHHKPLWREVVDLCHKHGLAGTTATKGLVGFGHTGRMHEDLSPDVIPDLPITIEAIDEAEKIDRVLPDLDLVVQDGLIAVQDTQVIKARPRSTRPEASHMPHQKLTGKAKMLRVHTGANDTWEGEPLHLALVKRFHQLDLAGATVYRGIEGYGATGRIHRKPVFRSGDEPVTVVAVDSAEKIEKALPYLDQMVGSGLVAISDVDVILYREIAGAAR
;
A
#
# COMPACT_ATOMS: atom_id res chain seq x y z
N MET A 1 5.81 15.41 5.51
CA MET A 1 4.36 15.27 5.69
C MET A 1 4.07 15.04 7.16
N ASP A 2 3.11 15.74 7.72
CA ASP A 2 2.72 15.67 9.12
C ASP A 2 1.51 14.76 9.34
N LYS A 3 1.18 14.43 10.63
CA LYS A 3 -0.07 13.73 10.97
C LYS A 3 -1.27 14.57 10.57
N GLY A 4 -2.29 13.97 10.00
CA GLY A 4 -3.54 14.67 9.72
C GLY A 4 -4.25 14.21 8.46
N PRO A 5 -5.27 14.98 8.02
CA PRO A 5 -5.98 14.74 6.78
C PRO A 5 -5.03 14.75 5.57
N ALA A 6 -5.25 13.81 4.66
CA ALA A 6 -4.47 13.65 3.43
C ALA A 6 -5.34 13.06 2.34
N LYS A 7 -4.82 13.02 1.10
CA LYS A 7 -5.42 12.28 -0.01
C LYS A 7 -4.54 11.11 -0.42
N ARG A 8 -5.18 10.00 -0.75
CA ARG A 8 -4.56 8.85 -1.40
C ARG A 8 -4.88 8.90 -2.89
N LEU A 9 -3.86 9.04 -3.70
CA LEU A 9 -3.91 8.90 -5.15
C LEU A 9 -3.63 7.45 -5.52
N VAL A 10 -4.43 6.89 -6.42
CA VAL A 10 -4.20 5.57 -7.01
C VAL A 10 -4.36 5.67 -8.50
N VAL A 11 -3.38 5.19 -9.25
CA VAL A 11 -3.40 5.11 -10.72
C VAL A 11 -3.28 3.65 -11.14
N TYR A 12 -4.22 3.19 -11.96
CA TYR A 12 -4.24 1.85 -12.54
C TYR A 12 -3.93 1.94 -14.02
N VAL A 13 -2.88 1.25 -14.44
CA VAL A 13 -2.41 1.17 -15.84
C VAL A 13 -1.94 -0.24 -16.15
N SER A 14 -1.65 -0.53 -17.42
CA SER A 14 -1.06 -1.80 -17.83
C SER A 14 0.47 -1.70 -17.94
N GLU A 15 1.15 -2.83 -17.71
CA GLU A 15 2.62 -2.93 -17.76
C GLU A 15 3.22 -2.51 -19.11
N ASN A 16 2.51 -2.85 -20.20
CA ASN A 16 2.99 -2.59 -21.57
C ASN A 16 2.64 -1.20 -22.09
N GLN A 17 1.81 -0.44 -21.37
CA GLN A 17 1.51 0.95 -21.77
C GLN A 17 2.76 1.81 -21.77
N ARG A 18 2.84 2.71 -22.73
CA ARG A 18 3.98 3.61 -22.95
C ARG A 18 3.50 5.06 -23.03
N TRP A 19 4.28 5.94 -22.44
CA TRP A 19 4.24 7.35 -22.73
C TRP A 19 5.54 7.71 -23.47
N HIS A 20 5.41 8.09 -24.75
CA HIS A 20 6.56 8.15 -25.68
C HIS A 20 7.33 6.81 -25.69
N HIS A 21 8.60 6.80 -25.27
CA HIS A 21 9.45 5.58 -25.26
C HIS A 21 9.60 4.95 -23.87
N LYS A 22 8.94 5.51 -22.85
CA LYS A 22 9.06 5.12 -21.45
C LYS A 22 7.83 4.33 -21.00
N PRO A 23 7.95 3.33 -20.12
CA PRO A 23 6.79 2.71 -19.48
C PRO A 23 5.92 3.78 -18.80
N LEU A 24 4.60 3.77 -19.08
CA LEU A 24 3.67 4.78 -18.55
C LEU A 24 3.69 4.83 -17.01
N TRP A 25 3.70 3.67 -16.35
CA TRP A 25 3.74 3.62 -14.90
C TRP A 25 4.98 4.29 -14.28
N ARG A 26 6.14 4.25 -14.98
CA ARG A 26 7.35 4.99 -14.56
C ARG A 26 7.20 6.48 -14.74
N GLU A 27 6.56 6.91 -15.82
CA GLU A 27 6.26 8.33 -16.02
C GLU A 27 5.37 8.86 -14.89
N VAL A 28 4.36 8.11 -14.49
CA VAL A 28 3.49 8.45 -13.35
C VAL A 28 4.31 8.58 -12.06
N VAL A 29 5.21 7.64 -11.75
CA VAL A 29 6.10 7.72 -10.58
C VAL A 29 7.00 8.95 -10.63
N ASP A 30 7.59 9.23 -11.81
CA ASP A 30 8.48 10.39 -11.99
C ASP A 30 7.71 11.72 -11.90
N LEU A 31 6.48 11.80 -12.39
CA LEU A 31 5.60 12.98 -12.21
C LEU A 31 5.29 13.23 -10.73
N CYS A 32 4.90 12.18 -9.99
CA CYS A 32 4.68 12.29 -8.55
C CYS A 32 5.95 12.82 -7.83
N HIS A 33 7.12 12.30 -8.18
CA HIS A 33 8.40 12.76 -7.63
C HIS A 33 8.70 14.22 -7.99
N LYS A 34 8.50 14.60 -9.26
CA LYS A 34 8.70 15.97 -9.77
C LYS A 34 7.82 16.99 -9.06
N HIS A 35 6.57 16.60 -8.74
CA HIS A 35 5.64 17.44 -7.98
C HIS A 35 5.89 17.43 -6.46
N GLY A 36 6.93 16.73 -6.00
CA GLY A 36 7.36 16.74 -4.61
C GLY A 36 6.43 15.98 -3.66
N LEU A 37 5.76 14.92 -4.15
CA LEU A 37 5.01 14.03 -3.28
C LEU A 37 5.97 13.29 -2.34
N ALA A 38 5.54 13.04 -1.11
CA ALA A 38 6.38 12.46 -0.05
C ALA A 38 6.83 11.03 -0.34
N GLY A 39 6.05 10.30 -1.14
CA GLY A 39 6.39 8.95 -1.57
C GLY A 39 5.39 8.40 -2.60
N THR A 40 5.86 7.46 -3.40
CA THR A 40 5.05 6.75 -4.41
C THR A 40 5.50 5.31 -4.46
N THR A 41 4.57 4.38 -4.59
CA THR A 41 4.83 2.94 -4.70
C THR A 41 4.10 2.39 -5.91
N ALA A 42 4.81 1.72 -6.81
CA ALA A 42 4.23 0.97 -7.90
C ALA A 42 4.24 -0.53 -7.58
N THR A 43 3.09 -1.18 -7.71
CA THR A 43 2.89 -2.62 -7.47
C THR A 43 2.41 -3.29 -8.75
N LYS A 44 2.89 -4.50 -9.01
CA LYS A 44 2.46 -5.32 -10.15
C LYS A 44 1.45 -6.37 -9.69
N GLY A 45 0.29 -6.43 -10.33
CA GLY A 45 -0.71 -7.46 -10.11
C GLY A 45 -0.33 -8.77 -10.83
N LEU A 46 -0.94 -9.87 -10.41
CA LEU A 46 -0.77 -11.19 -11.03
C LEU A 46 -1.82 -11.44 -12.11
N VAL A 47 -3.00 -10.83 -11.96
CA VAL A 47 -4.14 -10.97 -12.87
C VAL A 47 -5.03 -9.74 -12.75
N GLY A 48 -5.69 -9.36 -13.82
CA GLY A 48 -6.68 -8.29 -13.81
C GLY A 48 -7.35 -8.12 -15.17
N PHE A 49 -8.34 -7.24 -15.21
CA PHE A 49 -8.95 -6.76 -16.46
C PHE A 49 -9.25 -5.28 -16.35
N GLY A 50 -9.23 -4.60 -17.47
CA GLY A 50 -9.58 -3.18 -17.58
C GLY A 50 -10.89 -2.98 -18.34
N HIS A 51 -11.09 -1.77 -18.89
CA HIS A 51 -12.30 -1.38 -19.61
C HIS A 51 -12.61 -2.25 -20.84
N THR A 52 -11.60 -2.90 -21.43
CA THR A 52 -11.77 -3.83 -22.56
C THR A 52 -12.39 -5.16 -22.16
N GLY A 53 -12.50 -5.48 -20.86
CA GLY A 53 -12.96 -6.76 -20.34
C GLY A 53 -12.00 -7.93 -20.61
N ARG A 54 -10.87 -7.71 -21.28
CA ARG A 54 -9.87 -8.75 -21.52
C ARG A 54 -9.12 -9.07 -20.24
N MET A 55 -9.07 -10.37 -19.89
CA MET A 55 -8.24 -10.85 -18.78
C MET A 55 -6.76 -10.83 -19.15
N HIS A 56 -5.95 -10.32 -18.23
CA HIS A 56 -4.49 -10.30 -18.30
C HIS A 56 -3.95 -11.13 -17.16
N GLU A 57 -3.27 -12.23 -17.46
CA GLU A 57 -2.75 -13.20 -16.47
C GLU A 57 -1.33 -13.65 -16.83
N ASP A 58 -0.55 -13.98 -15.80
CA ASP A 58 0.83 -14.46 -15.91
C ASP A 58 0.86 -16.01 -15.99
N LEU A 59 0.00 -16.61 -16.81
CA LEU A 59 -0.14 -18.08 -16.87
C LEU A 59 0.43 -18.73 -18.14
N SER A 60 0.85 -17.96 -19.13
CA SER A 60 1.36 -18.51 -20.38
C SER A 60 2.83 -18.14 -20.60
N PRO A 61 3.73 -19.14 -20.72
CA PRO A 61 5.15 -18.89 -21.01
C PRO A 61 5.40 -18.29 -22.40
N ASP A 62 4.42 -18.38 -23.32
CA ASP A 62 4.56 -17.97 -24.72
C ASP A 62 3.98 -16.58 -25.03
N VAL A 63 3.35 -15.91 -24.05
CA VAL A 63 2.75 -14.58 -24.23
C VAL A 63 3.37 -13.63 -23.26
N ILE A 64 3.89 -12.49 -23.76
CA ILE A 64 4.35 -11.39 -22.88
C ILE A 64 3.13 -10.90 -22.10
N PRO A 65 3.07 -11.12 -20.78
CA PRO A 65 1.92 -10.71 -20.00
C PRO A 65 1.82 -9.18 -19.97
N ASP A 66 0.60 -8.66 -20.13
CA ASP A 66 0.28 -7.24 -19.94
C ASP A 66 -0.41 -7.08 -18.59
N LEU A 67 0.37 -7.20 -17.51
CA LEU A 67 -0.17 -7.24 -16.14
C LEU A 67 -0.56 -5.85 -15.64
N PRO A 68 -1.57 -5.76 -14.77
CA PRO A 68 -1.97 -4.50 -14.17
C PRO A 68 -0.88 -3.95 -13.25
N ILE A 69 -0.60 -2.65 -13.37
CA ILE A 69 0.25 -1.90 -12.46
C ILE A 69 -0.60 -0.92 -11.69
N THR A 70 -0.47 -0.93 -10.37
CA THR A 70 -1.10 0.05 -9.47
C THR A 70 -0.03 0.96 -8.92
N ILE A 71 -0.17 2.26 -9.11
CA ILE A 71 0.70 3.29 -8.54
C ILE A 71 -0.08 4.00 -7.43
N GLU A 72 0.49 4.05 -6.24
CA GLU A 72 -0.11 4.65 -5.06
C GLU A 72 0.78 5.73 -4.48
N ALA A 73 0.20 6.89 -4.14
CA ALA A 73 0.83 7.95 -3.38
C ALA A 73 -0.12 8.49 -2.33
N ILE A 74 0.41 8.91 -1.16
CA ILE A 74 -0.36 9.56 -0.11
C ILE A 74 0.36 10.85 0.26
N ASP A 75 -0.34 11.99 0.18
CA ASP A 75 0.18 13.31 0.56
C ASP A 75 -0.95 14.28 0.90
N GLU A 76 -0.57 15.51 1.24
CA GLU A 76 -1.48 16.64 1.43
C GLU A 76 -2.33 16.87 0.18
N ALA A 77 -3.58 17.31 0.40
CA ALA A 77 -4.56 17.50 -0.68
C ALA A 77 -4.02 18.39 -1.79
N GLU A 78 -3.38 19.52 -1.45
CA GLU A 78 -2.85 20.49 -2.42
C GLU A 78 -1.75 19.90 -3.32
N LYS A 79 -0.95 18.96 -2.80
CA LYS A 79 0.10 18.32 -3.61
C LYS A 79 -0.51 17.28 -4.55
N ILE A 80 -1.48 16.50 -4.08
CA ILE A 80 -2.21 15.58 -4.95
C ILE A 80 -2.95 16.36 -6.04
N ASP A 81 -3.68 17.42 -5.70
CA ASP A 81 -4.43 18.23 -6.67
C ASP A 81 -3.53 18.87 -7.73
N ARG A 82 -2.28 19.24 -7.38
CA ARG A 82 -1.31 19.79 -8.33
C ARG A 82 -0.78 18.80 -9.36
N VAL A 83 -0.69 17.52 -9.04
CA VAL A 83 -0.18 16.52 -9.99
C VAL A 83 -1.29 15.99 -10.92
N LEU A 84 -2.56 16.12 -10.56
CA LEU A 84 -3.68 15.56 -11.33
C LEU A 84 -3.73 16.03 -12.79
N PRO A 85 -3.53 17.32 -13.14
CA PRO A 85 -3.55 17.75 -14.54
C PRO A 85 -2.48 17.09 -15.39
N ASP A 86 -1.27 16.90 -14.87
CA ASP A 86 -0.18 16.23 -15.60
C ASP A 86 -0.46 14.72 -15.72
N LEU A 87 -1.08 14.11 -14.71
CA LEU A 87 -1.50 12.71 -14.79
C LEU A 87 -2.62 12.50 -15.81
N ASP A 88 -3.60 13.39 -15.86
CA ASP A 88 -4.69 13.35 -16.85
C ASP A 88 -4.16 13.43 -18.29
N LEU A 89 -3.11 14.22 -18.51
CA LEU A 89 -2.45 14.34 -19.80
C LEU A 89 -1.77 13.03 -20.23
N VAL A 90 -1.08 12.34 -19.32
CA VAL A 90 -0.26 11.17 -19.66
C VAL A 90 -1.01 9.85 -19.57
N VAL A 91 -2.00 9.73 -18.68
CA VAL A 91 -2.83 8.54 -18.50
C VAL A 91 -4.06 8.62 -19.39
N GLN A 92 -3.85 8.37 -20.69
CA GLN A 92 -4.94 8.41 -21.69
C GLN A 92 -5.85 7.17 -21.64
N ASP A 93 -5.34 6.07 -21.10
CA ASP A 93 -6.06 4.82 -20.86
C ASP A 93 -5.65 4.26 -19.51
N GLY A 94 -6.61 4.10 -18.60
CA GLY A 94 -6.41 3.69 -17.22
C GLY A 94 -7.44 4.30 -16.29
N LEU A 95 -7.18 4.24 -14.99
CA LEU A 95 -8.03 4.83 -13.97
C LEU A 95 -7.18 5.65 -13.00
N ILE A 96 -7.58 6.88 -12.75
CA ILE A 96 -7.05 7.73 -11.67
C ILE A 96 -8.14 7.86 -10.62
N ALA A 97 -7.85 7.45 -9.40
CA ALA A 97 -8.76 7.56 -8.26
C ALA A 97 -8.11 8.35 -7.12
N VAL A 98 -8.89 9.18 -6.44
CA VAL A 98 -8.46 9.93 -5.26
C VAL A 98 -9.41 9.62 -4.12
N GLN A 99 -8.86 9.35 -2.94
CA GLN A 99 -9.61 9.00 -1.74
C GLN A 99 -9.09 9.80 -0.55
N ASP A 100 -10.01 10.31 0.27
CA ASP A 100 -9.62 10.92 1.55
C ASP A 100 -9.02 9.87 2.48
N THR A 101 -7.95 10.25 3.17
CA THR A 101 -7.24 9.38 4.11
C THR A 101 -6.70 10.20 5.28
N GLN A 102 -6.23 9.52 6.31
CA GLN A 102 -5.58 10.14 7.46
C GLN A 102 -4.19 9.56 7.66
N VAL A 103 -3.19 10.43 7.72
CA VAL A 103 -1.81 10.03 8.00
C VAL A 103 -1.59 9.96 9.50
N ILE A 104 -1.16 8.79 9.96
CA ILE A 104 -0.73 8.51 11.32
C ILE A 104 0.78 8.29 11.28
N LYS A 105 1.56 9.31 11.59
CA LYS A 105 3.03 9.19 11.59
C LYS A 105 3.49 8.41 12.81
N ALA A 106 4.19 7.30 12.60
CA ALA A 106 4.82 6.56 13.70
C ALA A 106 5.94 7.40 14.35
N ARG A 107 5.97 7.45 15.68
CA ARG A 107 7.09 7.99 16.47
C ARG A 107 7.50 6.94 17.50
N PRO A 108 8.79 6.68 17.74
CA PRO A 108 9.21 5.74 18.77
C PRO A 108 8.76 6.22 20.14
N ARG A 109 8.02 5.40 20.87
CA ARG A 109 7.68 5.58 22.29
C ARG A 109 7.95 4.28 23.02
N SER A 110 8.58 4.38 24.19
CA SER A 110 8.92 3.26 25.05
C SER A 110 7.78 2.99 26.04
N THR A 111 6.90 2.07 25.73
CA THR A 111 6.11 1.28 26.70
C THR A 111 5.37 0.15 25.99
N ARG A 112 5.47 -1.06 26.53
CA ARG A 112 4.92 -2.30 25.99
C ARG A 112 3.51 -2.52 26.52
N PRO A 113 2.45 -2.55 25.67
CA PRO A 113 1.11 -2.96 26.09
C PRO A 113 0.94 -4.48 26.01
N GLU A 114 0.20 -5.07 26.94
CA GLU A 114 -0.16 -6.49 26.95
C GLU A 114 -1.36 -6.77 26.03
N ALA A 115 -1.30 -7.89 25.30
CA ALA A 115 -2.34 -8.31 24.37
C ALA A 115 -3.41 -9.17 25.08
N SER A 116 -4.69 -8.84 24.90
CA SER A 116 -5.83 -9.68 25.28
C SER A 116 -6.48 -10.30 24.05
N HIS A 117 -6.69 -11.62 24.06
CA HIS A 117 -7.43 -12.34 23.02
C HIS A 117 -8.94 -12.07 23.14
N MET A 118 -9.59 -11.66 22.04
CA MET A 118 -11.04 -11.60 21.90
C MET A 118 -11.51 -12.48 20.74
N PRO A 119 -12.71 -13.09 20.80
CA PRO A 119 -13.22 -13.96 19.73
C PRO A 119 -13.52 -13.16 18.46
N HIS A 120 -13.27 -13.80 17.30
CA HIS A 120 -13.52 -13.22 15.98
C HIS A 120 -15.00 -12.83 15.78
N GLN A 121 -15.25 -11.54 15.52
CA GLN A 121 -16.59 -11.04 15.18
C GLN A 121 -16.72 -10.96 13.65
N LYS A 122 -17.92 -11.27 13.13
CA LYS A 122 -18.27 -11.01 11.73
C LYS A 122 -18.14 -9.52 11.45
N LEU A 123 -17.21 -9.15 10.55
CA LEU A 123 -17.02 -7.78 10.15
C LEU A 123 -17.99 -7.45 9.01
N THR A 124 -18.95 -6.56 9.23
CA THR A 124 -19.83 -5.99 8.20
C THR A 124 -20.11 -4.53 8.51
N GLY A 125 -20.15 -3.68 7.49
CA GLY A 125 -20.41 -2.24 7.63
C GLY A 125 -19.15 -1.40 7.76
N LYS A 126 -19.21 -0.33 8.56
CA LYS A 126 -18.12 0.65 8.71
C LYS A 126 -16.89 0.03 9.36
N ALA A 127 -15.76 0.15 8.68
CA ALA A 127 -14.47 -0.34 9.12
C ALA A 127 -13.35 0.65 8.78
N LYS A 128 -12.14 0.36 9.24
CA LYS A 128 -10.93 1.12 8.90
C LYS A 128 -9.98 0.24 8.11
N MET A 129 -9.37 0.83 7.09
CA MET A 129 -8.25 0.24 6.37
C MET A 129 -6.96 0.91 6.82
N LEU A 130 -6.09 0.12 7.40
CA LEU A 130 -4.74 0.51 7.81
C LEU A 130 -3.76 0.17 6.69
N ARG A 131 -2.87 1.10 6.36
CA ARG A 131 -1.73 0.90 5.46
C ARG A 131 -0.45 1.31 6.13
N VAL A 132 0.56 0.44 6.07
CA VAL A 132 1.92 0.71 6.53
C VAL A 132 2.86 0.58 5.36
N HIS A 133 3.45 1.69 4.94
CA HIS A 133 4.46 1.75 3.87
C HIS A 133 5.85 1.78 4.51
N THR A 134 6.72 0.85 4.11
CA THR A 134 8.06 0.61 4.68
C THR A 134 9.00 0.09 3.60
N GLY A 135 10.27 -0.08 3.91
CA GLY A 135 11.27 -0.73 3.05
C GLY A 135 11.36 -2.25 3.30
N ALA A 136 11.80 -3.01 2.30
CA ALA A 136 12.02 -4.44 2.44
C ALA A 136 13.14 -4.77 3.44
N ASN A 137 14.10 -3.86 3.62
CA ASN A 137 15.24 -4.01 4.53
C ASN A 137 14.96 -3.50 5.96
N ASP A 138 13.79 -2.88 6.18
CA ASP A 138 13.42 -2.47 7.54
C ASP A 138 13.24 -3.69 8.44
N THR A 139 13.77 -3.60 9.66
CA THR A 139 13.75 -4.71 10.63
C THR A 139 13.17 -4.28 11.96
N TRP A 140 12.61 -5.24 12.67
CA TRP A 140 12.17 -5.12 14.06
C TRP A 140 12.62 -6.34 14.86
N GLU A 141 13.37 -6.12 15.94
CA GLU A 141 13.91 -7.19 16.81
C GLU A 141 14.64 -8.32 16.02
N GLY A 142 15.32 -7.96 14.92
CA GLY A 142 16.12 -8.90 14.11
C GLY A 142 15.35 -9.65 13.02
N GLU A 143 14.04 -9.42 12.88
CA GLU A 143 13.26 -9.96 11.76
C GLU A 143 12.77 -8.86 10.80
N PRO A 144 12.41 -9.18 9.53
CA PRO A 144 11.85 -8.21 8.61
C PRO A 144 10.60 -7.54 9.18
N LEU A 145 10.57 -6.20 9.15
CA LEU A 145 9.50 -5.41 9.78
C LEU A 145 8.11 -5.81 9.30
N HIS A 146 7.94 -6.07 8.00
CA HIS A 146 6.65 -6.46 7.44
C HIS A 146 6.13 -7.80 8.00
N LEU A 147 7.02 -8.77 8.30
CA LEU A 147 6.64 -10.02 8.95
C LEU A 147 6.29 -9.80 10.42
N ALA A 148 7.08 -8.99 11.13
CA ALA A 148 6.81 -8.63 12.52
C ALA A 148 5.44 -7.93 12.66
N LEU A 149 5.10 -7.03 11.71
CA LEU A 149 3.80 -6.37 11.66
C LEU A 149 2.65 -7.37 11.45
N VAL A 150 2.76 -8.29 10.50
CA VAL A 150 1.73 -9.32 10.25
C VAL A 150 1.54 -10.19 11.48
N LYS A 151 2.63 -10.65 12.12
CA LYS A 151 2.55 -11.42 13.38
C LYS A 151 1.87 -10.61 14.50
N ARG A 152 2.18 -9.32 14.61
CA ARG A 152 1.55 -8.44 15.60
C ARG A 152 0.06 -8.27 15.32
N PHE A 153 -0.36 -8.06 14.09
CA PHE A 153 -1.76 -7.96 13.71
C PHE A 153 -2.52 -9.27 13.99
N HIS A 154 -1.90 -10.43 13.72
CA HIS A 154 -2.46 -11.73 14.09
C HIS A 154 -2.62 -11.87 15.61
N GLN A 155 -1.63 -11.46 16.43
CA GLN A 155 -1.71 -11.48 17.89
C GLN A 155 -2.80 -10.54 18.45
N LEU A 156 -3.10 -9.46 17.74
CA LEU A 156 -4.17 -8.52 18.07
C LEU A 156 -5.54 -8.95 17.52
N ASP A 157 -5.60 -10.14 16.92
CA ASP A 157 -6.82 -10.72 16.36
C ASP A 157 -7.49 -9.84 15.29
N LEU A 158 -6.68 -9.18 14.43
CA LEU A 158 -7.21 -8.53 13.26
C LEU A 158 -7.74 -9.57 12.27
N ALA A 159 -8.81 -9.20 11.53
CA ALA A 159 -9.46 -10.06 10.56
C ALA A 159 -8.52 -10.59 9.45
N GLY A 160 -7.48 -9.83 9.13
CA GLY A 160 -6.45 -10.24 8.19
C GLY A 160 -5.46 -9.13 7.89
N ALA A 161 -4.32 -9.53 7.33
CA ALA A 161 -3.33 -8.61 6.81
C ALA A 161 -2.72 -9.16 5.52
N THR A 162 -2.42 -8.26 4.57
CA THR A 162 -1.80 -8.59 3.29
C THR A 162 -0.56 -7.74 3.11
N VAL A 163 0.53 -8.38 2.66
CA VAL A 163 1.77 -7.70 2.33
C VAL A 163 1.91 -7.60 0.82
N TYR A 164 2.12 -6.39 0.33
CA TYR A 164 2.43 -6.11 -1.06
C TYR A 164 3.88 -5.67 -1.18
N ARG A 165 4.59 -6.22 -2.16
CA ARG A 165 5.94 -5.77 -2.52
C ARG A 165 5.87 -4.91 -3.77
N GLY A 166 6.36 -3.67 -3.69
CA GLY A 166 6.44 -2.78 -4.83
C GLY A 166 7.58 -3.18 -5.79
N ILE A 167 7.42 -2.81 -7.05
CA ILE A 167 8.45 -2.98 -8.08
C ILE A 167 9.34 -1.74 -8.22
N GLU A 168 8.83 -0.58 -7.83
CA GLU A 168 9.51 0.70 -7.78
C GLU A 168 8.79 1.63 -6.79
N GLY A 169 9.54 2.53 -6.17
CA GLY A 169 8.98 3.57 -5.31
C GLY A 169 10.05 4.48 -4.74
N TYR A 170 9.62 5.53 -4.05
CA TYR A 170 10.47 6.38 -3.23
C TYR A 170 9.71 6.77 -1.96
N GLY A 171 10.45 7.12 -0.93
CA GLY A 171 9.91 7.53 0.37
C GLY A 171 10.63 8.76 0.92
N ALA A 172 10.63 8.91 2.23
CA ALA A 172 11.14 10.09 2.96
C ALA A 172 12.57 10.53 2.58
N THR A 173 13.39 9.64 2.05
CA THR A 173 14.75 9.96 1.59
C THR A 173 14.80 10.60 0.20
N GLY A 174 13.69 10.65 -0.53
CA GLY A 174 13.60 11.12 -1.91
C GLY A 174 14.37 10.26 -2.94
N ARG A 175 15.02 9.18 -2.50
CA ARG A 175 15.69 8.25 -3.41
C ARG A 175 14.67 7.33 -4.06
N ILE A 176 14.69 7.26 -5.39
CA ILE A 176 13.90 6.27 -6.14
C ILE A 176 14.59 4.92 -6.01
N HIS A 177 13.92 3.98 -5.36
CA HIS A 177 14.34 2.59 -5.22
C HIS A 177 13.83 1.81 -6.43
N ARG A 178 14.75 1.41 -7.32
CA ARG A 178 14.49 0.56 -8.49
C ARG A 178 15.08 -0.82 -8.24
N LYS A 179 14.38 -1.87 -8.63
CA LYS A 179 14.94 -3.23 -8.60
C LYS A 179 16.09 -3.32 -9.60
N PRO A 180 17.36 -3.39 -9.17
CA PRO A 180 18.46 -3.68 -10.08
C PRO A 180 18.35 -5.16 -10.48
N VAL A 181 18.63 -5.47 -11.74
CA VAL A 181 18.53 -6.82 -12.32
C VAL A 181 19.35 -7.88 -11.53
N PHE A 182 20.31 -7.46 -10.70
CA PHE A 182 21.25 -8.34 -10.01
C PHE A 182 21.54 -8.01 -8.53
N ARG A 183 20.75 -7.15 -7.85
CA ARG A 183 20.93 -6.85 -6.42
C ARG A 183 19.58 -6.71 -5.74
N SER A 184 19.45 -7.28 -4.51
CA SER A 184 18.38 -6.94 -3.59
C SER A 184 18.48 -5.48 -3.22
N GLY A 185 17.57 -4.65 -3.79
CA GLY A 185 17.39 -3.26 -3.40
C GLY A 185 16.45 -3.17 -2.20
N ASP A 186 16.38 -1.99 -1.58
CA ASP A 186 15.37 -1.69 -0.57
C ASP A 186 14.03 -1.44 -1.29
N GLU A 187 13.34 -2.53 -1.67
CA GLU A 187 12.06 -2.47 -2.37
C GLU A 187 10.97 -1.92 -1.42
N PRO A 188 10.05 -1.07 -1.90
CA PRO A 188 8.94 -0.64 -1.07
C PRO A 188 8.03 -1.82 -0.71
N VAL A 189 7.61 -1.88 0.55
CA VAL A 189 6.67 -2.87 1.06
C VAL A 189 5.48 -2.15 1.68
N THR A 190 4.27 -2.62 1.38
CA THR A 190 3.04 -2.11 1.96
C THR A 190 2.32 -3.24 2.69
N VAL A 191 2.08 -3.07 3.98
CA VAL A 191 1.22 -3.96 4.77
C VAL A 191 -0.15 -3.32 4.89
N VAL A 192 -1.20 -4.06 4.49
CA VAL A 192 -2.59 -3.60 4.53
C VAL A 192 -3.40 -4.50 5.46
N ALA A 193 -4.18 -3.91 6.35
CA ALA A 193 -5.16 -4.62 7.19
C ALA A 193 -6.49 -3.87 7.18
N VAL A 194 -7.60 -4.60 7.27
CA VAL A 194 -8.95 -4.04 7.39
C VAL A 194 -9.63 -4.66 8.59
N ASP A 195 -10.13 -3.82 9.51
CA ASP A 195 -10.90 -4.28 10.67
C ASP A 195 -11.78 -3.13 11.23
N SER A 196 -12.52 -3.40 12.29
CA SER A 196 -13.25 -2.38 13.05
C SER A 196 -12.31 -1.26 13.50
N ALA A 197 -12.87 -0.05 13.69
CA ALA A 197 -12.10 1.08 14.19
C ALA A 197 -11.39 0.76 15.52
N GLU A 198 -12.09 0.06 16.42
CA GLU A 198 -11.55 -0.32 17.74
C GLU A 198 -10.29 -1.19 17.63
N LYS A 199 -10.30 -2.22 16.76
CA LYS A 199 -9.16 -3.12 16.59
C LYS A 199 -7.98 -2.41 15.90
N ILE A 200 -8.25 -1.57 14.92
CA ILE A 200 -7.21 -0.76 14.27
C ILE A 200 -6.58 0.22 15.28
N GLU A 201 -7.38 0.87 16.11
CA GLU A 201 -6.88 1.77 17.15
C GLU A 201 -5.98 1.04 18.17
N LYS A 202 -6.31 -0.20 18.54
CA LYS A 202 -5.46 -1.03 19.40
C LYS A 202 -4.10 -1.37 18.77
N ALA A 203 -3.99 -1.37 17.44
CA ALA A 203 -2.73 -1.63 16.75
C ALA A 203 -1.79 -0.40 16.72
N LEU A 204 -2.33 0.84 16.80
CA LEU A 204 -1.55 2.07 16.64
C LEU A 204 -0.35 2.20 17.62
N PRO A 205 -0.48 1.89 18.92
CA PRO A 205 0.64 1.98 19.85
C PRO A 205 1.82 1.08 19.46
N TYR A 206 1.53 -0.09 18.87
CA TYR A 206 2.56 -1.01 18.37
C TYR A 206 3.23 -0.48 17.11
N LEU A 207 2.47 0.14 16.21
CA LEU A 207 3.02 0.78 15.01
C LEU A 207 3.94 1.95 15.37
N ASP A 208 3.58 2.75 16.40
CA ASP A 208 4.42 3.83 16.91
C ASP A 208 5.78 3.31 17.42
N GLN A 209 5.84 2.07 17.94
CA GLN A 209 7.07 1.45 18.41
C GLN A 209 7.86 0.77 17.29
N MET A 210 7.16 0.04 16.41
CA MET A 210 7.78 -0.84 15.42
C MET A 210 8.23 -0.08 14.15
N VAL A 211 7.47 0.94 13.72
CA VAL A 211 7.74 1.67 12.47
C VAL A 211 8.64 2.88 12.75
N GLY A 212 9.94 2.68 12.71
CA GLY A 212 10.92 3.75 12.91
C GLY A 212 11.01 4.71 11.72
N SER A 213 10.82 4.21 10.50
CA SER A 213 10.79 4.94 9.24
C SER A 213 9.65 4.42 8.37
N GLY A 214 8.90 5.28 7.71
CA GLY A 214 7.80 4.90 6.84
C GLY A 214 6.57 5.78 7.01
N LEU A 215 5.47 5.34 6.40
CA LEU A 215 4.18 6.01 6.44
C LEU A 215 3.12 5.06 6.98
N VAL A 216 2.36 5.52 7.97
CA VAL A 216 1.16 4.84 8.45
C VAL A 216 -0.06 5.68 8.11
N ALA A 217 -1.01 5.12 7.38
CA ALA A 217 -2.23 5.80 6.95
C ALA A 217 -3.47 4.96 7.28
N ILE A 218 -4.57 5.62 7.59
CA ILE A 218 -5.87 5.01 7.85
C ILE A 218 -6.92 5.70 6.98
N SER A 219 -7.79 4.90 6.37
CA SER A 219 -8.97 5.38 5.64
C SER A 219 -10.22 4.62 6.06
N ASP A 220 -11.38 5.29 5.94
CA ASP A 220 -12.67 4.65 6.12
C ASP A 220 -12.97 3.73 4.94
N VAL A 221 -13.57 2.56 5.25
CA VAL A 221 -14.04 1.59 4.26
C VAL A 221 -15.35 0.98 4.71
N ASP A 222 -16.15 0.55 3.75
CA ASP A 222 -17.36 -0.26 4.03
C ASP A 222 -17.04 -1.72 3.71
N VAL A 223 -17.11 -2.58 4.72
CA VAL A 223 -16.97 -4.03 4.54
C VAL A 223 -18.33 -4.61 4.16
N ILE A 224 -18.42 -5.13 2.94
CA ILE A 224 -19.65 -5.73 2.41
C ILE A 224 -19.79 -7.18 2.83
N LEU A 225 -18.67 -7.92 2.83
CA LEU A 225 -18.65 -9.33 3.19
C LEU A 225 -17.29 -9.72 3.78
N TYR A 226 -17.32 -10.29 4.97
CA TYR A 226 -16.22 -11.08 5.55
C TYR A 226 -16.80 -12.38 6.09
N ARG A 227 -16.29 -13.52 5.64
CA ARG A 227 -16.69 -14.84 6.08
C ARG A 227 -15.48 -15.65 6.50
N GLU A 228 -15.53 -16.21 7.69
CA GLU A 228 -14.64 -17.27 8.14
C GLU A 228 -15.39 -18.60 8.02
N ILE A 229 -14.81 -19.60 7.36
CA ILE A 229 -15.36 -20.95 7.32
C ILE A 229 -14.97 -21.60 8.64
N ALA A 230 -15.92 -21.65 9.59
CA ALA A 230 -15.74 -22.39 10.84
C ALA A 230 -15.50 -23.87 10.53
N GLY A 231 -14.29 -24.39 10.77
CA GLY A 231 -14.01 -25.81 10.68
C GLY A 231 -12.86 -26.26 9.80
N ALA A 232 -12.07 -25.40 9.20
CA ALA A 232 -10.78 -25.81 8.64
C ALA A 232 -9.78 -25.91 9.81
N ALA A 233 -9.76 -27.05 10.49
CA ALA A 233 -8.68 -27.41 11.41
C ALA A 233 -7.36 -27.42 10.61
N ARG A 234 -6.40 -26.63 11.07
CA ARG A 234 -4.99 -26.65 10.62
C ARG A 234 -4.23 -27.73 11.34
#